data_aed464ede8276afbe76365026c06ae28
#
_entry.id   aed464ede8276afbe76365026c06ae28
#
_cell.length_a   1.000
_cell.length_b   1.000
_cell.length_c   1.000
_cell.angle_alpha   90.00
_cell.angle_beta   90.00
_cell.angle_gamma   90.00
#
_symmetry.space_group_name_H-M   'P 1'
#
loop_
_entity.id
_entity.type
_entity.pdbx_description
1 polymer ?
#
loop_
_entity_poly.entity_id
_entity_poly.type
_entity_poly.pdbx_seq_one_letter_code
_entity_poly.pdbx_strand_id
1 'polypeptide(L)'
;MSNIKTTNIINSKTKIEATKLKEICYFFSEDFTASQTSKKLKISRQTINTYYKIFRELLFNELFLIKNNQYLAISYIKINQEYFYYLEDINYILIENNNPFFFQINQILQNHIHNIYIKNKKINKVKLIYNHHRKDFLTLGFFSSSKEIEIFVNNRLKRFRGINKENLNIHLKESFFRFNNQKEFIYNKLTILFSTCTKSLKV
;
A
#
# COMPACT_ATOMS: atom_id res chain seq x y z
N MET A 1 8.18 0.70 -20.68
CA MET A 1 9.37 -0.21 -20.72
C MET A 1 9.58 -1.05 -19.43
N SER A 2 8.75 -0.95 -18.40
CA SER A 2 8.88 -1.73 -17.15
C SER A 2 8.29 -3.16 -17.19
N ASN A 3 7.41 -3.45 -18.14
CA ASN A 3 6.73 -4.77 -18.21
C ASN A 3 7.62 -5.96 -18.63
N ILE A 4 8.74 -5.69 -19.32
CA ILE A 4 9.61 -6.76 -19.85
C ILE A 4 10.49 -7.38 -18.75
N LYS A 5 10.91 -6.60 -17.75
CA LYS A 5 11.74 -7.12 -16.64
C LYS A 5 10.96 -8.04 -15.70
N THR A 6 9.67 -7.77 -15.46
CA THR A 6 8.81 -8.54 -14.55
C THR A 6 8.42 -9.90 -15.16
N THR A 7 8.21 -9.96 -16.47
CA THR A 7 7.90 -11.20 -17.21
C THR A 7 9.05 -12.20 -17.13
N ASN A 8 10.28 -11.76 -17.20
CA ASN A 8 11.47 -12.61 -17.11
C ASN A 8 11.70 -13.18 -15.71
N ILE A 9 11.26 -12.50 -14.66
CA ILE A 9 11.40 -12.98 -13.26
C ILE A 9 10.43 -14.13 -12.98
N ILE A 10 9.24 -14.12 -13.56
CA ILE A 10 8.23 -15.17 -13.39
C ILE A 10 8.66 -16.44 -14.14
N ASN A 11 9.27 -16.30 -15.31
CA ASN A 11 9.60 -17.41 -16.20
C ASN A 11 10.84 -18.20 -15.78
N SER A 12 11.76 -17.62 -15.01
CA SER A 12 13.04 -18.27 -14.72
C SER A 12 13.08 -19.06 -13.42
N LYS A 13 12.11 -18.93 -12.51
CA LYS A 13 12.27 -19.41 -11.12
C LYS A 13 11.22 -20.37 -10.57
N THR A 14 10.05 -20.59 -11.23
CA THR A 14 9.02 -21.41 -10.59
C THR A 14 8.18 -22.23 -11.59
N LYS A 15 8.40 -23.54 -11.56
CA LYS A 15 7.55 -24.55 -12.24
C LYS A 15 6.29 -24.86 -11.42
N ILE A 16 5.49 -23.84 -11.05
CA ILE A 16 4.19 -24.10 -10.41
C ILE A 16 3.11 -24.21 -11.49
N GLU A 17 2.28 -25.23 -11.38
CA GLU A 17 1.11 -25.42 -12.25
C GLU A 17 0.16 -24.20 -12.20
N ALA A 18 -0.45 -23.88 -13.33
CA ALA A 18 -1.35 -22.73 -13.46
C ALA A 18 -2.53 -22.78 -12.47
N THR A 19 -3.02 -23.97 -12.14
CA THR A 19 -4.06 -24.21 -11.13
C THR A 19 -3.61 -23.76 -9.75
N LYS A 20 -2.43 -24.19 -9.33
CA LYS A 20 -1.85 -23.80 -8.03
C LYS A 20 -1.51 -22.31 -7.94
N LEU A 21 -1.12 -21.72 -9.07
CA LEU A 21 -0.89 -20.27 -9.12
C LEU A 21 -2.19 -19.49 -8.87
N LYS A 22 -3.31 -19.91 -9.47
CA LYS A 22 -4.63 -19.32 -9.20
C LYS A 22 -5.04 -19.45 -7.74
N GLU A 23 -4.77 -20.59 -7.11
CA GLU A 23 -5.02 -20.78 -5.67
C GLU A 23 -4.15 -19.81 -4.82
N ILE A 24 -2.87 -19.60 -5.18
CA ILE A 24 -2.00 -18.65 -4.49
C ILE A 24 -2.55 -17.22 -4.65
N CYS A 25 -3.01 -16.83 -5.86
CA CYS A 25 -3.67 -15.54 -6.11
C CYS A 25 -4.92 -15.37 -5.24
N TYR A 26 -5.75 -16.42 -5.15
CA TYR A 26 -6.93 -16.42 -4.31
C TYR A 26 -6.60 -16.20 -2.82
N PHE A 27 -5.67 -16.98 -2.27
CA PHE A 27 -5.28 -16.81 -0.86
C PHE A 27 -4.62 -15.46 -0.59
N PHE A 28 -3.89 -14.91 -1.55
CA PHE A 28 -3.38 -13.55 -1.44
C PHE A 28 -4.52 -12.53 -1.44
N SER A 29 -5.51 -12.61 -2.33
CA SER A 29 -6.64 -11.68 -2.36
C SER A 29 -7.45 -11.73 -1.05
N GLU A 30 -7.60 -12.91 -0.45
CA GLU A 30 -8.22 -13.13 0.86
C GLU A 30 -7.37 -12.65 2.06
N ASP A 31 -6.22 -12.03 1.80
CA ASP A 31 -5.28 -11.52 2.80
C ASP A 31 -4.72 -12.59 3.76
N PHE A 32 -4.55 -13.82 3.28
CA PHE A 32 -3.85 -14.87 4.02
C PHE A 32 -2.35 -14.57 4.10
N THR A 33 -1.75 -14.83 5.26
CA THR A 33 -0.29 -14.77 5.38
C THR A 33 0.37 -15.91 4.62
N ALA A 34 1.64 -15.73 4.22
CA ALA A 34 2.37 -16.79 3.52
C ALA A 34 2.46 -18.10 4.34
N SER A 35 2.50 -18.02 5.66
CA SER A 35 2.49 -19.19 6.54
C SER A 35 1.14 -19.91 6.52
N GLN A 36 0.03 -19.19 6.47
CA GLN A 36 -1.31 -19.79 6.38
C GLN A 36 -1.52 -20.44 5.02
N THR A 37 -1.14 -19.76 3.95
CA THR A 37 -1.25 -20.27 2.57
C THR A 37 -0.37 -21.50 2.35
N SER A 38 0.87 -21.48 2.85
CA SER A 38 1.79 -22.61 2.82
C SER A 38 1.19 -23.87 3.43
N LYS A 39 0.55 -23.76 4.60
CA LYS A 39 -0.13 -24.88 5.26
C LYS A 39 -1.31 -25.41 4.44
N LYS A 40 -2.11 -24.52 3.84
CA LYS A 40 -3.29 -24.93 3.06
C LYS A 40 -2.92 -25.60 1.73
N LEU A 41 -1.93 -25.07 1.01
CA LEU A 41 -1.54 -25.58 -0.30
C LEU A 41 -0.46 -26.63 -0.26
N LYS A 42 0.14 -26.91 0.92
CA LYS A 42 1.30 -27.82 1.09
C LYS A 42 2.49 -27.41 0.20
N ILE A 43 2.68 -26.09 0.03
CA ILE A 43 3.81 -25.50 -0.70
C ILE A 43 4.72 -24.81 0.30
N SER A 44 6.03 -24.77 0.04
CA SER A 44 6.99 -24.15 0.97
C SER A 44 6.63 -22.67 1.22
N ARG A 45 6.79 -22.23 2.48
CA ARG A 45 6.56 -20.81 2.84
C ARG A 45 7.44 -19.85 2.03
N GLN A 46 8.67 -20.28 1.72
CA GLN A 46 9.61 -19.50 0.91
C GLN A 46 9.05 -19.25 -0.50
N THR A 47 8.51 -20.29 -1.13
CA THR A 47 7.86 -20.20 -2.44
C THR A 47 6.67 -19.24 -2.40
N ILE A 48 5.78 -19.37 -1.41
CA ILE A 48 4.63 -18.46 -1.26
C ILE A 48 5.09 -17.02 -1.05
N ASN A 49 6.12 -16.77 -0.23
CA ASN A 49 6.66 -15.42 -0.03
C ASN A 49 7.20 -14.81 -1.33
N THR A 50 7.84 -15.62 -2.18
CA THR A 50 8.34 -15.18 -3.49
C THR A 50 7.18 -14.69 -4.38
N TYR A 51 6.09 -15.47 -4.45
CA TYR A 51 4.90 -15.06 -5.21
C TYR A 51 4.25 -13.82 -4.61
N TYR A 52 4.10 -13.75 -3.30
CA TYR A 52 3.52 -12.59 -2.63
C TYR A 52 4.34 -11.32 -2.84
N LYS A 53 5.68 -11.44 -2.92
CA LYS A 53 6.54 -10.32 -3.29
C LYS A 53 6.27 -9.86 -4.73
N ILE A 54 6.19 -10.79 -5.69
CA ILE A 54 5.86 -10.49 -7.09
C ILE A 54 4.48 -9.84 -7.20
N PHE A 55 3.47 -10.35 -6.48
CA PHE A 55 2.12 -9.78 -6.49
C PHE A 55 2.11 -8.32 -6.00
N ARG A 56 2.86 -8.03 -4.93
CA ARG A 56 3.02 -6.65 -4.43
C ARG A 56 3.67 -5.74 -5.46
N GLU A 57 4.74 -6.20 -6.09
CA GLU A 57 5.42 -5.46 -7.15
C GLU A 57 4.51 -5.16 -8.34
N LEU A 58 3.69 -6.13 -8.75
CA LEU A 58 2.74 -5.97 -9.86
C LEU A 58 1.56 -5.03 -9.52
N LEU A 59 1.02 -5.14 -8.31
CA LEU A 59 -0.16 -4.38 -7.91
C LEU A 59 0.16 -2.92 -7.54
N PHE A 60 1.36 -2.64 -7.02
CA PHE A 60 1.69 -1.35 -6.43
C PHE A 60 2.63 -0.50 -7.28
N ASN A 61 3.04 -0.98 -8.46
CA ASN A 61 3.86 -0.22 -9.41
C ASN A 61 3.05 0.81 -10.24
N GLU A 62 1.75 0.91 -10.02
CA GLU A 62 0.97 1.98 -10.64
C GLU A 62 1.39 3.31 -10.03
N LEU A 63 2.05 4.13 -10.83
CA LEU A 63 2.35 5.52 -10.51
C LEU A 63 1.05 6.22 -10.14
N PHE A 64 1.01 6.79 -8.96
CA PHE A 64 -0.07 7.63 -8.54
C PHE A 64 -0.14 8.86 -9.44
N LEU A 65 -1.08 8.86 -10.35
CA LEU A 65 -1.44 10.05 -11.12
C LEU A 65 -2.44 10.85 -10.27
N ILE A 66 -1.98 11.97 -9.74
CA ILE A 66 -2.86 12.98 -9.15
C ILE A 66 -3.77 13.44 -10.28
N LYS A 67 -5.00 12.94 -10.32
CA LYS A 67 -6.04 13.51 -11.21
C LYS A 67 -6.25 14.93 -10.77
N ASN A 68 -6.51 15.82 -11.73
CA ASN A 68 -6.60 17.29 -11.62
C ASN A 68 -7.57 17.84 -10.57
N ASN A 69 -7.60 17.28 -9.38
CA ASN A 69 -8.34 17.85 -8.27
C ASN A 69 -7.58 19.09 -7.75
N GLN A 70 -8.28 20.20 -7.69
CA GLN A 70 -7.72 21.48 -7.28
C GLN A 70 -7.17 21.46 -5.84
N TYR A 71 -7.72 20.58 -4.99
CA TYR A 71 -7.36 20.43 -3.59
C TYR A 71 -7.29 18.96 -3.19
N LEU A 72 -6.20 18.58 -2.52
CA LEU A 72 -6.00 17.24 -1.99
C LEU A 72 -5.83 17.30 -0.47
N ALA A 73 -6.66 16.59 0.25
CA ALA A 73 -6.51 16.48 1.71
C ALA A 73 -5.40 15.48 2.05
N ILE A 74 -4.48 15.91 2.94
CA ILE A 74 -3.39 15.08 3.42
C ILE A 74 -3.61 14.80 4.89
N SER A 75 -3.51 13.54 5.26
CA SER A 75 -3.62 13.05 6.63
C SER A 75 -2.42 12.15 6.97
N TYR A 76 -2.36 11.66 8.21
CA TYR A 76 -1.28 10.76 8.63
C TYR A 76 -1.77 9.65 9.54
N ILE A 77 -1.00 8.57 9.57
CA ILE A 77 -1.06 7.54 10.61
C ILE A 77 0.28 7.46 11.33
N LYS A 78 0.26 7.12 12.62
CA LYS A 78 1.48 6.90 13.41
C LYS A 78 1.65 5.42 13.69
N ILE A 79 2.79 4.86 13.28
CA ILE A 79 3.14 3.45 13.49
C ILE A 79 4.57 3.39 14.01
N ASN A 80 4.80 2.71 15.13
CA ASN A 80 6.11 2.56 15.74
C ASN A 80 6.87 3.90 15.91
N GLN A 81 6.15 4.95 16.33
CA GLN A 81 6.65 6.32 16.51
C GLN A 81 7.01 7.07 15.21
N GLU A 82 6.87 6.45 14.03
CA GLU A 82 7.05 7.08 12.72
C GLU A 82 5.71 7.56 12.15
N TYR A 83 5.75 8.67 11.40
CA TYR A 83 4.58 9.22 10.72
C TYR A 83 4.59 8.80 9.26
N PHE A 84 3.43 8.33 8.79
CA PHE A 84 3.19 7.97 7.40
C PHE A 84 2.04 8.82 6.88
N TYR A 85 2.26 9.55 5.80
CA TYR A 85 1.30 10.48 5.23
C TYR A 85 0.53 9.83 4.10
N TYR A 86 -0.71 10.23 3.93
CA TYR A 86 -1.56 9.74 2.85
C TYR A 86 -2.50 10.83 2.35
N LEU A 87 -2.87 10.72 1.09
CA LEU A 87 -3.90 11.53 0.47
C LEU A 87 -5.28 10.93 0.78
N GLU A 88 -6.21 11.78 1.18
CA GLU A 88 -7.62 11.45 1.30
C GLU A 88 -8.38 12.05 0.11
N ASP A 89 -8.82 11.21 -0.79
CA ASP A 89 -9.72 11.53 -1.90
C ASP A 89 -10.80 10.44 -1.94
N ILE A 90 -11.33 10.10 -3.11
CA ILE A 90 -12.15 8.89 -3.32
C ILE A 90 -11.41 7.64 -2.80
N ASN A 91 -10.09 7.61 -2.98
CA ASN A 91 -9.19 6.58 -2.48
C ASN A 91 -8.18 7.15 -1.48
N TYR A 92 -7.77 6.33 -0.53
CA TYR A 92 -6.68 6.65 0.39
C TYR A 92 -5.35 6.19 -0.22
N ILE A 93 -4.41 7.10 -0.40
CA ILE A 93 -3.17 6.81 -1.11
C ILE A 93 -1.97 7.18 -0.26
N LEU A 94 -1.14 6.19 0.06
CA LEU A 94 0.08 6.38 0.82
C LEU A 94 1.08 7.24 0.04
N ILE A 95 1.61 8.28 0.68
CA ILE A 95 2.68 9.11 0.15
C ILE A 95 4.01 8.45 0.51
N GLU A 96 4.79 8.07 -0.49
CA GLU A 96 6.08 7.41 -0.27
C GLU A 96 7.15 8.39 0.23
N ASN A 97 8.09 7.89 1.02
CA ASN A 97 9.18 8.68 1.58
C ASN A 97 10.12 9.29 0.51
N ASN A 98 10.16 8.71 -0.68
CA ASN A 98 10.91 9.23 -1.83
C ASN A 98 10.13 10.29 -2.64
N ASN A 99 8.87 10.58 -2.26
CA ASN A 99 8.08 11.61 -2.91
C ASN A 99 8.65 13.00 -2.54
N PRO A 100 8.87 13.91 -3.50
CA PRO A 100 9.40 15.26 -3.24
C PRO A 100 8.61 16.04 -2.19
N PHE A 101 7.32 15.80 -2.06
CA PHE A 101 6.47 16.47 -1.06
C PHE A 101 6.62 15.91 0.35
N PHE A 102 7.20 14.72 0.52
CA PHE A 102 7.28 14.07 1.82
C PHE A 102 7.99 14.94 2.87
N PHE A 103 9.12 15.51 2.52
CA PHE A 103 9.89 16.35 3.44
C PHE A 103 9.13 17.63 3.83
N GLN A 104 8.48 18.28 2.89
CA GLN A 104 7.69 19.49 3.16
C GLN A 104 6.51 19.18 4.07
N ILE A 105 5.75 18.11 3.76
CA ILE A 105 4.63 17.64 4.57
C ILE A 105 5.11 17.28 5.97
N ASN A 106 6.21 16.55 6.09
CA ASN A 106 6.77 16.13 7.35
C ASN A 106 7.12 17.33 8.23
N GLN A 107 7.79 18.33 7.68
CA GLN A 107 8.18 19.54 8.40
C GLN A 107 6.96 20.32 8.88
N ILE A 108 5.98 20.55 8.03
CA ILE A 108 4.77 21.31 8.36
C ILE A 108 3.94 20.55 9.42
N LEU A 109 3.70 19.27 9.24
CA LEU A 109 2.88 18.48 10.17
C LEU A 109 3.57 18.27 11.51
N GLN A 110 4.87 18.06 11.55
CA GLN A 110 5.60 17.93 12.81
C GLN A 110 5.55 19.23 13.61
N ASN A 111 5.76 20.37 12.98
CA ASN A 111 5.66 21.67 13.64
C ASN A 111 4.24 21.91 14.19
N HIS A 112 3.21 21.55 13.44
CA HIS A 112 1.83 21.66 13.91
C HIS A 112 1.51 20.69 15.03
N ILE A 113 1.89 19.43 14.91
CA ILE A 113 1.67 18.41 15.96
C ILE A 113 2.34 18.86 17.26
N HIS A 114 3.57 19.35 17.20
CA HIS A 114 4.29 19.83 18.37
C HIS A 114 3.56 20.99 19.05
N ASN A 115 3.16 21.99 18.28
CA ASN A 115 2.45 23.17 18.79
C ASN A 115 1.08 22.82 19.41
N ILE A 116 0.40 21.82 18.87
CA ILE A 116 -0.91 21.36 19.35
C ILE A 116 -0.79 20.53 20.61
N TYR A 117 0.19 19.62 20.66
CA TYR A 117 0.46 18.81 21.84
C TYR A 117 0.73 19.68 23.06
N ILE A 118 1.48 20.76 22.88
CA ILE A 118 1.78 21.72 23.95
C ILE A 118 0.53 22.49 24.38
N LYS A 119 -0.34 22.89 23.45
CA LYS A 119 -1.49 23.76 23.76
C LYS A 119 -2.71 23.05 24.35
N ASN A 120 -3.06 21.85 23.89
CA ASN A 120 -4.40 21.30 24.15
C ASN A 120 -4.46 19.89 24.76
N LYS A 121 -3.38 19.18 24.98
CA LYS A 121 -3.36 17.77 25.48
C LYS A 121 -4.28 16.79 24.73
N LYS A 122 -5.06 17.24 23.75
CA LYS A 122 -5.92 16.42 22.88
C LYS A 122 -5.45 16.61 21.43
N ILE A 123 -4.88 15.58 20.86
CA ILE A 123 -4.40 15.59 19.47
C ILE A 123 -5.59 15.31 18.57
N ASN A 124 -6.16 16.36 18.01
CA ASN A 124 -6.97 16.22 16.81
C ASN A 124 -6.02 16.18 15.61
N LYS A 125 -6.27 15.28 14.66
CA LYS A 125 -5.43 15.18 13.46
C LYS A 125 -5.56 16.46 12.62
N VAL A 126 -4.42 17.02 12.25
CA VAL A 126 -4.35 18.16 11.34
C VAL A 126 -4.48 17.63 9.92
N LYS A 127 -5.40 18.18 9.15
CA LYS A 127 -5.45 17.99 7.70
C LYS A 127 -4.70 19.12 7.02
N LEU A 128 -3.77 18.77 6.16
CA LEU A 128 -3.19 19.69 5.20
C LEU A 128 -3.97 19.57 3.89
N ILE A 129 -4.26 20.71 3.28
CA ILE A 129 -4.77 20.72 1.92
C ILE A 129 -3.65 21.21 1.00
N TYR A 130 -3.35 20.39 0.00
CA TYR A 130 -2.45 20.75 -1.07
C TYR A 130 -3.24 21.40 -2.22
N ASN A 131 -2.87 22.63 -2.56
CA ASN A 131 -3.39 23.31 -3.74
C ASN A 131 -2.52 22.96 -4.95
N HIS A 132 -3.06 22.19 -5.87
CA HIS A 132 -2.32 21.72 -7.04
C HIS A 132 -1.93 22.84 -8.02
N HIS A 133 -2.72 23.90 -8.12
CA HIS A 133 -2.43 25.04 -9.00
C HIS A 133 -1.34 25.95 -8.42
N ARG A 134 -1.40 26.23 -7.12
CA ARG A 134 -0.40 27.08 -6.45
C ARG A 134 0.83 26.32 -6.01
N LYS A 135 0.78 24.99 -6.00
CA LYS A 135 1.84 24.11 -5.49
C LYS A 135 2.23 24.42 -4.04
N ASP A 136 1.26 24.85 -3.24
CA ASP A 136 1.43 25.22 -1.84
C ASP A 136 0.51 24.38 -0.93
N PHE A 137 0.80 24.40 0.37
CA PHE A 137 0.01 23.75 1.39
C PHE A 137 -0.79 24.78 2.18
N LEU A 138 -2.09 24.56 2.26
CA LEU A 138 -3.00 25.29 3.13
C LEU A 138 -3.21 24.46 4.40
N THR A 139 -2.93 25.02 5.54
CA THR A 139 -3.28 24.42 6.82
C THR A 139 -4.71 24.72 7.13
N LEU A 140 -5.58 23.76 6.98
CA LEU A 140 -6.94 23.83 7.49
C LEU A 140 -6.94 23.24 8.91
N GLY A 141 -7.54 23.93 9.84
CA GLY A 141 -7.67 23.57 11.26
C GLY A 141 -7.83 22.08 11.58
N PHE A 142 -8.19 21.78 12.81
CA PHE A 142 -8.27 20.41 13.31
C PHE A 142 -9.49 19.68 12.76
N PHE A 143 -9.28 18.63 12.00
CA PHE A 143 -10.34 17.72 11.58
C PHE A 143 -10.17 16.35 12.22
N SER A 144 -11.28 15.74 12.62
CA SER A 144 -11.28 14.32 12.89
C SER A 144 -11.05 13.56 11.59
N SER A 145 -9.88 12.97 11.39
CA SER A 145 -9.71 12.03 10.27
C SER A 145 -10.57 10.81 10.50
N SER A 146 -11.01 10.18 9.41
CA SER A 146 -11.60 8.86 9.49
C SER A 146 -10.65 7.92 10.24
N LYS A 147 -11.11 7.37 11.37
CA LYS A 147 -10.33 6.37 12.12
C LYS A 147 -10.30 5.02 11.43
N GLU A 148 -11.12 4.82 10.42
CA GLU A 148 -11.34 3.52 9.78
C GLU A 148 -10.08 2.97 9.12
N ILE A 149 -9.41 3.79 8.30
CA ILE A 149 -8.16 3.36 7.68
C ILE A 149 -7.06 3.09 8.70
N GLU A 150 -6.98 3.91 9.76
CA GLU A 150 -5.99 3.70 10.82
C GLU A 150 -6.24 2.39 11.58
N ILE A 151 -7.50 2.11 11.91
CA ILE A 151 -7.90 0.85 12.55
C ILE A 151 -7.60 -0.32 11.62
N PHE A 152 -7.97 -0.22 10.36
CA PHE A 152 -7.72 -1.27 9.36
C PHE A 152 -6.23 -1.58 9.22
N VAL A 153 -5.40 -0.55 9.00
CA VAL A 153 -3.94 -0.69 8.85
C VAL A 153 -3.32 -1.32 10.09
N ASN A 154 -3.65 -0.79 11.28
CA ASN A 154 -3.11 -1.30 12.54
C ASN A 154 -3.51 -2.77 12.79
N ASN A 155 -4.77 -3.12 12.57
CA ASN A 155 -5.24 -4.50 12.74
C ASN A 155 -4.58 -5.45 11.74
N ARG A 156 -4.37 -5.00 10.51
CA ARG A 156 -3.69 -5.79 9.51
C ARG A 156 -2.22 -6.01 9.85
N LEU A 157 -1.49 -4.96 10.25
CA LEU A 157 -0.05 -5.05 10.57
C LEU A 157 0.21 -5.95 11.79
N LYS A 158 -0.69 -6.00 12.79
CA LYS A 158 -0.58 -6.90 13.94
C LYS A 158 -0.52 -8.39 13.55
N ARG A 159 -1.05 -8.77 12.38
CA ARG A 159 -1.02 -10.16 11.89
C ARG A 159 0.36 -10.58 11.39
N PHE A 160 1.22 -9.64 11.06
CA PHE A 160 2.56 -9.87 10.56
C PHE A 160 3.57 -9.66 11.69
N ARG A 161 3.92 -10.73 12.39
CA ARG A 161 4.93 -10.68 13.46
C ARG A 161 6.32 -10.43 12.86
N GLY A 162 7.05 -9.44 13.40
CA GLY A 162 8.44 -9.19 13.03
C GLY A 162 8.62 -8.52 11.67
N ILE A 163 7.72 -7.62 11.27
CA ILE A 163 7.97 -6.76 10.11
C ILE A 163 9.20 -5.91 10.42
N ASN A 164 10.27 -6.10 9.65
CA ASN A 164 11.42 -5.22 9.72
C ASN A 164 11.07 -3.86 9.07
N LYS A 165 11.88 -2.84 9.39
CA LYS A 165 11.66 -1.47 8.95
C LYS A 165 11.61 -1.34 7.42
N GLU A 166 12.44 -2.09 6.71
CA GLU A 166 12.51 -2.09 5.24
C GLU A 166 11.22 -2.61 4.59
N ASN A 167 10.59 -3.62 5.20
CA ASN A 167 9.37 -4.22 4.69
C ASN A 167 8.09 -3.48 5.13
N LEU A 168 8.19 -2.57 6.11
CA LEU A 168 7.02 -1.86 6.62
C LEU A 168 6.31 -1.06 5.53
N ASN A 169 7.07 -0.35 4.71
CA ASN A 169 6.52 0.47 3.62
C ASN A 169 5.68 -0.35 2.62
N ILE A 170 6.17 -1.53 2.23
CA ILE A 170 5.45 -2.38 1.28
C ILE A 170 4.16 -2.97 1.89
N HIS A 171 4.19 -3.28 3.19
CA HIS A 171 2.99 -3.71 3.92
C HIS A 171 1.98 -2.59 4.11
N LEU A 172 2.45 -1.36 4.29
CA LEU A 172 1.58 -0.17 4.33
C LEU A 172 0.91 0.07 2.97
N LYS A 173 1.67 0.09 1.89
CA LYS A 173 1.12 0.20 0.51
C LYS A 173 0.05 -0.86 0.26
N GLU A 174 0.34 -2.11 0.61
CA GLU A 174 -0.62 -3.19 0.51
C GLU A 174 -1.87 -2.94 1.35
N SER A 175 -1.72 -2.40 2.56
CA SER A 175 -2.86 -2.12 3.42
C SER A 175 -3.77 -1.03 2.84
N PHE A 176 -3.19 0.06 2.34
CA PHE A 176 -3.95 1.11 1.66
C PHE A 176 -4.64 0.59 0.39
N PHE A 177 -3.93 -0.18 -0.42
CA PHE A 177 -4.51 -0.78 -1.62
C PHE A 177 -5.69 -1.70 -1.29
N ARG A 178 -5.58 -2.54 -0.26
CA ARG A 178 -6.65 -3.43 0.19
C ARG A 178 -7.83 -2.69 0.83
N PHE A 179 -7.58 -1.56 1.47
CA PHE A 179 -8.64 -0.72 2.01
C PHE A 179 -9.51 -0.13 0.89
N ASN A 180 -8.88 0.27 -0.20
CA ASN A 180 -9.55 0.88 -1.36
C ASN A 180 -10.20 -0.12 -2.31
N ASN A 181 -9.84 -1.41 -2.25
CA ASN A 181 -10.24 -2.39 -3.25
C ASN A 181 -10.81 -3.66 -2.60
N GLN A 182 -11.90 -4.16 -3.18
CA GLN A 182 -12.49 -5.44 -2.78
C GLN A 182 -11.58 -6.62 -3.18
N LYS A 183 -11.73 -7.74 -2.49
CA LYS A 183 -10.92 -8.95 -2.68
C LYS A 183 -11.05 -9.51 -4.08
N GLU A 184 -12.27 -9.49 -4.63
CA GLU A 184 -12.59 -9.94 -5.97
C GLU A 184 -11.83 -9.13 -7.04
N PHE A 185 -11.73 -7.82 -6.85
CA PHE A 185 -10.94 -6.95 -7.73
C PHE A 185 -9.47 -7.33 -7.70
N ILE A 186 -8.91 -7.57 -6.51
CA ILE A 186 -7.51 -7.97 -6.33
C ILE A 186 -7.24 -9.31 -7.02
N TYR A 187 -8.12 -10.29 -6.83
CA TYR A 187 -8.04 -11.60 -7.47
C TYR A 187 -8.07 -11.50 -9.00
N ASN A 188 -9.06 -10.80 -9.53
CA ASN A 188 -9.25 -10.64 -10.97
C ASN A 188 -8.05 -9.92 -11.61
N LYS A 189 -7.56 -8.85 -10.98
CA LYS A 189 -6.38 -8.12 -11.45
C LYS A 189 -5.15 -9.02 -11.53
N LEU A 190 -4.89 -9.83 -10.49
CA LEU A 190 -3.79 -10.79 -10.49
C LEU A 190 -3.94 -11.85 -11.58
N THR A 191 -5.11 -12.45 -11.71
CA THR A 191 -5.34 -13.51 -12.71
C THR A 191 -5.20 -13.00 -14.15
N ILE A 192 -5.62 -11.78 -14.45
CA ILE A 192 -5.40 -11.13 -15.74
C ILE A 192 -3.91 -10.93 -15.99
N LEU A 193 -3.18 -10.38 -15.04
CA LEU A 193 -1.73 -10.14 -15.17
C LEU A 193 -0.96 -11.44 -15.44
N PHE A 194 -1.35 -12.56 -14.82
CA PHE A 194 -0.70 -13.85 -15.07
C PHE A 194 -1.17 -14.54 -16.34
N SER A 195 -2.43 -14.36 -16.77
CA SER A 195 -2.92 -14.92 -18.03
C SER A 195 -2.27 -14.27 -19.26
N THR A 196 -1.97 -13.00 -19.20
CA THR A 196 -1.23 -12.29 -20.27
C THR A 196 0.22 -12.74 -20.34
N CYS A 197 0.87 -13.03 -19.19
CA CYS A 197 2.23 -13.55 -19.15
C CYS A 197 2.36 -14.97 -19.76
N THR A 198 1.34 -15.81 -19.61
CA THR A 198 1.38 -17.20 -20.14
C THR A 198 1.11 -17.28 -21.65
N LYS A 199 0.43 -16.30 -22.24
CA LYS A 199 0.18 -16.24 -23.70
C LYS A 199 1.40 -15.82 -24.50
N SER A 200 2.32 -15.03 -23.94
CA SER A 200 3.56 -14.59 -24.59
C SER A 200 4.63 -15.69 -24.73
N LEU A 201 4.37 -16.90 -24.19
CA LEU A 201 5.27 -18.06 -24.23
C LEU A 201 4.90 -19.10 -25.27
N LYS A 202 3.85 -18.86 -26.09
CA LYS A 202 3.39 -19.81 -27.14
C LYS A 202 3.62 -19.27 -28.57
N VAL A 203 4.50 -18.31 -28.73
CA VAL A 203 4.95 -17.83 -30.06
C VAL A 203 6.43 -18.11 -30.21
#